data_e64cb088a601fde64cc7067591dcc486
#
_entry.id   e64cb088a601fde64cc7067591dcc486
#
_cell.length_a   1.000
_cell.length_b   1.000
_cell.length_c   1.000
_cell.angle_alpha   90.00
_cell.angle_beta   90.00
_cell.angle_gamma   90.00
#
_symmetry.space_group_name_H-M   'P 1'
#
loop_
_entity.id
_entity.type
_entity.pdbx_description
1 polymer ?
#
loop_
_entity_poly.entity_id
_entity_poly.type
_entity_poly.pdbx_seq_one_letter_code
_entity_poly.pdbx_strand_id
1 'polypeptide(L)'
;MIFIVVKFAVKPEWAQRWPQLVAGFTEATRAEPGNLWFDWSRSLDDPCQYVLVEAFRDADAGSAHVTSDHFTQAMADMPQALASTPKIISQHIDATDWSPMGELRIA
;
A
#
# COMPACT_ATOMS: atom_id res chain seq x y z
N MET A 1 -2.78 12.90 8.97
CA MET A 1 -2.99 11.91 7.89
C MET A 1 -3.34 10.55 8.43
N ILE A 2 -3.94 9.72 7.63
CA ILE A 2 -4.07 8.30 7.91
C ILE A 2 -2.86 7.61 7.29
N PHE A 3 -2.01 7.00 8.12
CA PHE A 3 -0.78 6.35 7.70
C PHE A 3 -0.93 4.84 7.84
N ILE A 4 -0.64 4.11 6.76
CA ILE A 4 -0.95 2.68 6.67
C ILE A 4 0.27 1.93 6.14
N VAL A 5 0.57 0.79 6.78
CA VAL A 5 1.55 -0.18 6.28
C VAL A 5 0.87 -1.54 6.21
N VAL A 6 0.97 -2.19 5.06
CA VAL A 6 0.39 -3.52 4.84
C VAL A 6 1.47 -4.48 4.38
N LYS A 7 1.52 -5.66 4.97
CA LYS A 7 2.40 -6.75 4.54
C LYS A 7 1.59 -7.84 3.87
N PHE A 8 2.00 -8.19 2.65
CA PHE A 8 1.36 -9.22 1.82
C PHE A 8 2.28 -10.41 1.68
N ALA A 9 1.81 -11.60 2.09
CA ALA A 9 2.48 -12.87 1.82
C ALA A 9 1.90 -13.43 0.52
N VAL A 10 2.66 -13.28 -0.57
CA VAL A 10 2.23 -13.68 -1.91
C VAL A 10 2.66 -15.12 -2.18
N LYS A 11 1.81 -15.90 -2.84
CA LYS A 11 2.17 -17.26 -3.24
C LYS A 11 3.39 -17.24 -4.17
N PRO A 12 4.32 -18.23 -4.08
CA PRO A 12 5.51 -18.24 -4.92
C PRO A 12 5.24 -18.12 -6.42
N GLU A 13 4.19 -18.77 -6.93
CA GLU A 13 3.82 -18.71 -8.34
C GLU A 13 3.28 -17.34 -8.77
N TRP A 14 2.93 -16.47 -7.82
CA TRP A 14 2.48 -15.12 -8.06
C TRP A 14 3.53 -14.04 -7.76
N ALA A 15 4.65 -14.42 -7.13
CA ALA A 15 5.64 -13.45 -6.63
C ALA A 15 6.15 -12.51 -7.72
N GLN A 16 6.42 -13.03 -8.95
CA GLN A 16 6.88 -12.20 -10.07
C GLN A 16 5.74 -11.47 -10.77
N ARG A 17 4.50 -11.92 -10.61
CA ARG A 17 3.32 -11.36 -11.28
C ARG A 17 2.52 -10.40 -10.40
N TRP A 18 2.85 -10.30 -9.13
CA TRP A 18 2.16 -9.43 -8.20
C TRP A 18 2.12 -7.97 -8.66
N PRO A 19 3.23 -7.37 -9.13
CA PRO A 19 3.19 -5.98 -9.61
C PRO A 19 2.18 -5.77 -10.73
N GLN A 20 2.04 -6.72 -11.66
CA GLN A 20 1.07 -6.62 -12.74
C GLN A 20 -0.37 -6.77 -12.22
N LEU A 21 -0.58 -7.69 -11.28
CA LEU A 21 -1.91 -7.90 -10.69
C LEU A 21 -2.43 -6.64 -10.01
N VAL A 22 -1.58 -5.90 -9.31
CA VAL A 22 -1.97 -4.71 -8.55
C VAL A 22 -1.76 -3.39 -9.30
N ALA A 23 -1.31 -3.43 -10.56
CA ALA A 23 -0.99 -2.23 -11.33
C ALA A 23 -2.18 -1.29 -11.51
N GLY A 24 -3.33 -1.82 -11.90
CA GLY A 24 -4.54 -1.01 -12.10
C GLY A 24 -5.05 -0.40 -10.80
N PHE A 25 -5.06 -1.17 -9.73
CA PHE A 25 -5.42 -0.70 -8.40
C PHE A 25 -4.48 0.41 -7.93
N THR A 26 -3.18 0.22 -8.15
CA THR A 26 -2.15 1.22 -7.79
C THR A 26 -2.36 2.53 -8.52
N GLU A 27 -2.56 2.46 -9.84
CA GLU A 27 -2.78 3.65 -10.67
C GLU A 27 -4.06 4.38 -10.25
N ALA A 28 -5.16 3.66 -10.05
CA ALA A 28 -6.43 4.24 -9.65
C ALA A 28 -6.36 4.87 -8.25
N THR A 29 -5.67 4.24 -7.31
CA THR A 29 -5.49 4.79 -5.96
C THR A 29 -4.66 6.07 -5.99
N ARG A 30 -3.56 6.09 -6.75
CA ARG A 30 -2.73 7.28 -6.89
C ARG A 30 -3.45 8.44 -7.55
N ALA A 31 -4.50 8.18 -8.31
CA ALA A 31 -5.35 9.21 -8.91
C ALA A 31 -6.40 9.78 -7.93
N GLU A 32 -6.61 9.16 -6.77
CA GLU A 32 -7.54 9.67 -5.75
C GLU A 32 -7.02 11.00 -5.20
N PRO A 33 -7.87 12.05 -5.13
CA PRO A 33 -7.41 13.37 -4.67
C PRO A 33 -6.83 13.36 -3.26
N GLY A 34 -7.32 12.47 -2.39
CA GLY A 34 -6.88 12.39 -1.00
C GLY A 34 -5.75 11.40 -0.73
N ASN A 35 -5.26 10.69 -1.74
CA ASN A 35 -4.11 9.80 -1.58
C ASN A 35 -2.82 10.63 -1.62
N LEU A 36 -1.98 10.49 -0.59
CA LEU A 36 -0.70 11.21 -0.50
C LEU A 36 0.44 10.43 -1.13
N TRP A 37 0.49 9.12 -0.87
CA TRP A 37 1.40 8.17 -1.52
C TRP A 37 0.85 6.76 -1.41
N PHE A 38 1.33 5.89 -2.30
CA PHE A 38 0.89 4.51 -2.40
C PHE A 38 2.06 3.71 -2.99
N ASP A 39 2.98 3.26 -2.10
CA ASP A 39 4.30 2.81 -2.50
C ASP A 39 4.49 1.34 -2.17
N TRP A 40 4.72 0.54 -3.21
CA TRP A 40 5.03 -0.87 -3.10
C TRP A 40 6.52 -1.10 -2.96
N SER A 41 6.89 -2.06 -2.10
CA SER A 41 8.27 -2.54 -1.98
C SER A 41 8.26 -4.05 -1.84
N ARG A 42 9.33 -4.70 -2.25
CA ARG A 42 9.53 -6.12 -2.07
C ARG A 42 10.60 -6.33 -1.01
N SER A 43 10.37 -7.26 -0.10
CA SER A 43 11.35 -7.57 0.96
C SER A 43 12.66 -8.06 0.36
N LEU A 44 13.78 -7.58 0.91
CA LEU A 44 15.10 -8.10 0.54
C LEU A 44 15.35 -9.49 1.11
N ASP A 45 14.64 -9.85 2.19
CA ASP A 45 14.84 -11.13 2.89
C ASP A 45 13.89 -12.23 2.39
N ASP A 46 12.72 -11.85 1.85
CA ASP A 46 11.69 -12.80 1.41
C ASP A 46 11.10 -12.33 0.06
N PRO A 47 11.43 -13.01 -1.04
CA PRO A 47 10.95 -12.59 -2.37
C PRO A 47 9.43 -12.72 -2.55
N CYS A 48 8.74 -13.40 -1.64
CA CYS A 48 7.29 -13.52 -1.65
C CYS A 48 6.59 -12.48 -0.77
N GLN A 49 7.33 -11.65 -0.04
CA GLN A 49 6.74 -10.60 0.78
C GLN A 49 6.78 -9.25 0.08
N TYR A 50 5.61 -8.66 -0.07
CA TYR A 50 5.45 -7.28 -0.53
C TYR A 50 4.94 -6.40 0.61
N VAL A 51 5.41 -5.16 0.64
CA VAL A 51 5.01 -4.17 1.64
C VAL A 51 4.47 -2.96 0.91
N LEU A 52 3.30 -2.51 1.35
CA LEU A 52 2.66 -1.29 0.86
C LEU A 52 2.73 -0.25 1.96
N VAL A 53 3.29 0.90 1.64
CA VAL A 53 3.26 2.08 2.50
C VAL A 53 2.36 3.10 1.83
N GLU A 54 1.26 3.46 2.49
CA GLU A 54 0.28 4.37 1.90
C GLU A 54 -0.19 5.39 2.93
N ALA A 55 -0.65 6.52 2.44
CA ALA A 55 -1.20 7.54 3.31
C ALA A 55 -2.33 8.29 2.60
N PHE A 56 -3.32 8.70 3.40
CA PHE A 56 -4.45 9.49 2.97
C PHE A 56 -4.50 10.77 3.80
N ARG A 57 -4.92 11.86 3.17
CA ARG A 57 -4.94 13.20 3.77
C ARG A 57 -5.69 13.23 5.10
N ASP A 58 -6.84 12.52 5.17
CA ASP A 58 -7.73 12.51 6.32
C ASP A 58 -8.62 11.25 6.30
N ALA A 59 -9.50 11.13 7.30
CA ALA A 59 -10.41 10.00 7.41
C ALA A 59 -11.39 9.91 6.23
N ASP A 60 -11.84 11.05 5.70
CA ASP A 60 -12.74 11.08 4.55
C ASP A 60 -12.06 10.53 3.29
N ALA A 61 -10.80 10.88 3.08
CA ALA A 61 -10.01 10.35 1.97
C ALA A 61 -9.78 8.83 2.10
N GLY A 62 -9.51 8.35 3.32
CA GLY A 62 -9.40 6.92 3.60
C GLY A 62 -10.72 6.19 3.35
N SER A 63 -11.82 6.76 3.76
CA SER A 63 -13.16 6.22 3.51
C SER A 63 -13.49 6.17 2.02
N ALA A 64 -13.15 7.22 1.28
CA ALA A 64 -13.33 7.27 -0.17
C ALA A 64 -12.56 6.14 -0.87
N HIS A 65 -11.34 5.84 -0.40
CA HIS A 65 -10.53 4.76 -0.93
C HIS A 65 -11.21 3.40 -0.75
N VAL A 66 -11.60 3.05 0.48
CA VAL A 66 -12.14 1.71 0.77
C VAL A 66 -13.56 1.51 0.25
N THR A 67 -14.25 2.56 -0.17
CA THR A 67 -15.57 2.47 -0.81
C THR A 67 -15.51 2.61 -2.33
N SER A 68 -14.33 2.77 -2.91
CA SER A 68 -14.14 2.93 -4.35
C SER A 68 -14.35 1.61 -5.10
N ASP A 69 -14.68 1.73 -6.40
CA ASP A 69 -14.83 0.55 -7.27
C ASP A 69 -13.51 -0.18 -7.44
N HIS A 70 -12.39 0.55 -7.56
CA HIS A 70 -11.09 -0.08 -7.72
C HIS A 70 -10.64 -0.81 -6.45
N PHE A 71 -11.03 -0.36 -5.27
CA PHE A 71 -10.78 -1.11 -4.03
C PHE A 71 -11.59 -2.41 -4.01
N THR A 72 -12.87 -2.34 -4.34
CA THR A 72 -13.75 -3.52 -4.41
C THR A 72 -13.18 -4.55 -5.41
N GLN A 73 -12.72 -4.10 -6.57
CA GLN A 73 -12.13 -4.98 -7.56
C GLN A 73 -10.82 -5.61 -7.05
N ALA A 74 -9.97 -4.84 -6.39
CA ALA A 74 -8.73 -5.35 -5.81
C ALA A 74 -9.00 -6.42 -4.75
N MET A 75 -10.02 -6.23 -3.90
CA MET A 75 -10.41 -7.22 -2.89
C MET A 75 -10.90 -8.52 -3.52
N ALA A 76 -11.43 -8.46 -4.74
CA ALA A 76 -11.83 -9.64 -5.50
C ALA A 76 -10.65 -10.32 -6.19
N ASP A 77 -9.66 -9.55 -6.66
CA ASP A 77 -8.55 -10.07 -7.47
C ASP A 77 -7.39 -10.62 -6.63
N MET A 78 -7.05 -9.97 -5.50
CA MET A 78 -5.87 -10.31 -4.72
C MET A 78 -5.88 -11.70 -4.07
N PRO A 79 -7.00 -12.24 -3.58
CA PRO A 79 -7.00 -13.50 -2.83
C PRO A 79 -6.38 -14.68 -3.57
N GLN A 80 -6.51 -14.74 -4.89
CA GLN A 80 -5.93 -15.82 -5.70
C GLN A 80 -4.40 -15.90 -5.55
N ALA A 81 -3.77 -14.76 -5.27
CA ALA A 81 -2.31 -14.62 -5.20
C ALA A 81 -1.76 -14.66 -3.77
N LEU A 82 -2.63 -14.65 -2.76
CA LEU A 82 -2.20 -14.53 -1.36
C LEU A 82 -2.10 -15.88 -0.67
N ALA A 83 -0.99 -16.10 0.03
CA ALA A 83 -0.76 -17.28 0.84
C ALA A 83 -1.46 -17.19 2.20
N SER A 84 -1.72 -15.99 2.70
CA SER A 84 -2.38 -15.73 3.96
C SER A 84 -3.00 -14.34 3.97
N THR A 85 -3.83 -14.07 4.98
CA THR A 85 -4.42 -12.75 5.16
C THR A 85 -3.34 -11.69 5.38
N PRO A 86 -3.34 -10.60 4.62
CA PRO A 86 -2.40 -9.50 4.83
C PRO A 86 -2.48 -8.94 6.24
N LYS A 87 -1.35 -8.45 6.73
CA LYS A 87 -1.24 -7.81 8.04
C LYS A 87 -1.13 -6.31 7.84
N ILE A 88 -1.82 -5.55 8.66
CA ILE A 88 -1.96 -4.11 8.49
C ILE A 88 -1.77 -3.37 9.81
N ILE A 89 -1.13 -2.19 9.72
CA ILE A 89 -1.17 -1.18 10.76
C ILE A 89 -1.70 0.08 10.09
N SER A 90 -2.78 0.63 10.63
CA SER A 90 -3.41 1.85 10.13
C SER A 90 -3.64 2.77 11.31
N GLN A 91 -3.06 3.98 11.27
CA GLN A 91 -3.13 4.94 12.37
C GLN A 91 -3.29 6.36 11.83
N HIS A 92 -4.04 7.16 12.57
CA HIS A 92 -4.03 8.60 12.39
C HIS A 92 -2.78 9.16 13.07
N ILE A 93 -1.98 9.92 12.31
CA ILE A 93 -0.76 10.56 12.83
C ILE A 93 -0.78 12.05 12.54
N ASP A 94 0.00 12.82 13.31
CA ASP A 94 0.05 14.28 13.16
C ASP A 94 0.98 14.73 12.02
N ALA A 95 1.89 13.86 11.57
CA ALA A 95 2.76 14.19 10.45
C ALA A 95 1.93 14.52 9.19
N THR A 96 2.42 15.43 8.36
CA THR A 96 1.77 15.83 7.12
C THR A 96 2.58 15.48 5.89
N ASP A 97 3.86 15.12 6.05
CA ASP A 97 4.76 14.76 4.96
C ASP A 97 6.02 14.09 5.53
N TRP A 98 6.87 13.62 4.65
CA TRP A 98 8.19 13.12 4.98
C TRP A 98 9.10 14.24 5.43
N SER A 99 10.01 13.96 6.36
CA SER A 99 11.05 14.90 6.81
C SER A 99 12.43 14.29 6.65
N PRO A 100 13.47 15.11 6.48
CA PRO A 100 14.84 14.61 6.45
C PRO A 100 15.23 13.93 7.76
N MET A 101 15.96 12.82 7.65
CA MET A 101 16.57 12.17 8.81
C MET A 101 17.84 12.95 9.21
N GLY A 102 17.74 13.71 10.30
CA GLY A 102 18.81 14.64 10.70
C GLY A 102 20.14 13.98 11.00
N GLU A 103 20.12 12.72 11.53
CA GLU A 103 21.32 11.96 11.86
C GLU A 103 22.11 11.52 10.62
N LEU A 104 21.51 11.52 9.44
CA LEU A 104 22.13 11.07 8.18
C LEU A 104 22.07 12.16 7.12
N ARG A 105 22.52 13.35 7.47
CA ARG A 105 22.51 14.49 6.54
C ARG A 105 23.67 14.39 5.57
N ILE A 106 23.34 14.41 4.26
CA ILE A 106 24.32 14.37 3.19
C ILE A 106 24.56 15.79 2.68
N ALA A 107 25.83 16.17 2.60
CA ALA A 107 26.23 17.51 2.12
C ALA A 107 26.16 17.60 0.59
#